data_69c16e1b5d76652f691d5af675bcf99a
#
_entry.id   69c16e1b5d76652f691d5af675bcf99a
#
_cell.length_a   1.000
_cell.length_b   1.000
_cell.length_c   1.000
_cell.angle_alpha   90.00
_cell.angle_beta   90.00
_cell.angle_gamma   90.00
#
_symmetry.space_group_name_H-M   'P 1'
#
loop_
_entity.id
_entity.type
_entity.pdbx_description
1 polymer ?
#
loop_
_entity_poly.entity_id
_entity_poly.type
_entity_poly.pdbx_seq_one_letter_code
_entity_poly.pdbx_strand_id
1 'polypeptide(L)'
;MPPRVILIGPPGAGKSSVGKSLARLLAADFVDTDSVIATQENQSISEIFVDKGETYFREKEIEVLLNQINIHSGVLSLGGGAPLSDVAQSAIKKSGSTVVFLDVTLAGAAPRVGFNRDRPLLLGNPRAQWQELMNVRRPIYESLAHHHVLTDKLTPNEAAAQIVTLLA
;
A
#
# COMPACT_ATOMS: atom_id res chain seq x y z
N MET A 1 9.80 -7.28 16.19
CA MET A 1 10.59 -6.21 15.55
C MET A 1 9.73 -5.52 14.51
N PRO A 2 9.85 -4.23 14.32
CA PRO A 2 9.07 -3.53 13.28
C PRO A 2 9.54 -3.94 11.87
N PRO A 3 8.71 -3.71 10.84
CA PRO A 3 9.14 -3.90 9.47
C PRO A 3 10.37 -3.07 9.14
N ARG A 4 11.23 -3.59 8.29
CA ARG A 4 12.39 -2.86 7.80
C ARG A 4 11.98 -1.73 6.88
N VAL A 5 11.01 -2.01 5.99
CA VAL A 5 10.45 -1.04 5.05
C VAL A 5 8.93 -1.17 5.02
N ILE A 6 8.25 -0.03 5.05
CA ILE A 6 6.80 0.05 4.83
C ILE A 6 6.57 0.79 3.50
N LEU A 7 5.82 0.17 2.60
CA LEU A 7 5.45 0.77 1.31
C LEU A 7 4.03 1.32 1.40
N ILE A 8 3.88 2.57 1.02
CA ILE A 8 2.57 3.25 0.95
C ILE A 8 2.40 3.86 -0.44
N GLY A 9 1.19 4.12 -0.84
CA GLY A 9 0.88 4.73 -2.12
C GLY A 9 -0.48 4.30 -2.67
N PRO A 10 -0.92 4.92 -3.77
CA PRO A 10 -2.24 4.67 -4.34
C PRO A 10 -2.31 3.34 -5.09
N PRO A 11 -3.53 2.91 -5.44
CA PRO A 11 -3.68 1.77 -6.35
C PRO A 11 -2.96 2.04 -7.67
N GLY A 12 -2.27 1.05 -8.18
CA GLY A 12 -1.53 1.15 -9.43
C GLY A 12 -0.10 1.65 -9.30
N ALA A 13 0.34 1.99 -8.10
CA ALA A 13 1.75 2.39 -7.87
C ALA A 13 2.72 1.21 -7.93
N GLY A 14 2.21 -0.03 -7.85
CA GLY A 14 3.04 -1.23 -7.95
C GLY A 14 3.58 -1.73 -6.61
N LYS A 15 2.94 -1.38 -5.50
CA LYS A 15 3.42 -1.74 -4.16
C LYS A 15 3.68 -3.23 -3.97
N SER A 16 2.77 -4.09 -4.42
CA SER A 16 2.95 -5.54 -4.24
C SER A 16 4.11 -6.08 -5.07
N SER A 17 4.18 -5.71 -6.33
CA SER A 17 5.26 -6.17 -7.23
C SER A 17 6.62 -5.62 -6.80
N VAL A 18 6.68 -4.34 -6.50
CA VAL A 18 7.91 -3.69 -6.00
C VAL A 18 8.31 -4.27 -4.66
N GLY A 19 7.34 -4.48 -3.77
CA GLY A 19 7.59 -5.04 -2.44
C GLY A 19 8.18 -6.44 -2.50
N LYS A 20 7.68 -7.28 -3.39
CA LYS A 20 8.24 -8.63 -3.58
C LYS A 20 9.66 -8.59 -4.12
N SER A 21 9.93 -7.72 -5.09
CA SER A 21 11.28 -7.53 -5.62
C SER A 21 12.23 -7.00 -4.54
N LEU A 22 11.77 -6.02 -3.78
CA LEU A 22 12.56 -5.43 -2.70
C LEU A 22 12.90 -6.47 -1.63
N ALA A 23 11.92 -7.27 -1.24
CA ALA A 23 12.14 -8.33 -0.24
C ALA A 23 13.22 -9.32 -0.71
N ARG A 24 13.18 -9.69 -1.99
CA ARG A 24 14.23 -10.55 -2.56
C ARG A 24 15.61 -9.90 -2.47
N LEU A 25 15.72 -8.62 -2.83
CA LEU A 25 16.99 -7.91 -2.77
C LEU A 25 17.52 -7.77 -1.35
N LEU A 26 16.62 -7.65 -0.37
CA LEU A 26 16.99 -7.51 1.04
C LEU A 26 17.11 -8.85 1.77
N ALA A 27 16.87 -9.97 1.08
CA ALA A 27 16.79 -11.30 1.68
C ALA A 27 15.83 -11.32 2.87
N ALA A 28 14.64 -10.72 2.69
CA ALA A 28 13.63 -10.56 3.72
C ALA A 28 12.28 -11.08 3.22
N ASP A 29 11.34 -11.25 4.15
CA ASP A 29 9.97 -11.67 3.83
C ASP A 29 9.14 -10.47 3.38
N PHE A 30 8.11 -10.75 2.58
CA PHE A 30 7.14 -9.76 2.10
C PHE A 30 5.75 -10.09 2.62
N VAL A 31 5.04 -9.08 3.12
CA VAL A 31 3.64 -9.18 3.51
C VAL A 31 2.88 -7.97 2.95
N ASP A 32 1.67 -8.22 2.46
CA ASP A 32 0.73 -7.21 1.99
C ASP A 32 -0.50 -7.26 2.89
N THR A 33 -0.91 -6.12 3.46
CA THR A 33 -2.04 -6.10 4.41
C THR A 33 -3.35 -6.53 3.76
N ASP A 34 -3.59 -6.17 2.50
CA ASP A 34 -4.81 -6.60 1.80
C ASP A 34 -4.85 -8.11 1.66
N SER A 35 -3.72 -8.75 1.36
CA SER A 35 -3.62 -10.20 1.26
C SER A 35 -3.88 -10.88 2.60
N VAL A 36 -3.39 -10.31 3.69
CA VAL A 36 -3.65 -10.83 5.04
C VAL A 36 -5.15 -10.77 5.36
N ILE A 37 -5.79 -9.64 5.07
CA ILE A 37 -7.22 -9.46 5.29
C ILE A 37 -8.01 -10.49 4.48
N ALA A 38 -7.72 -10.60 3.18
CA ALA A 38 -8.41 -11.54 2.30
C ALA A 38 -8.28 -12.99 2.80
N THR A 39 -7.10 -13.36 3.28
CA THR A 39 -6.86 -14.70 3.82
C THR A 39 -7.64 -14.92 5.12
N GLN A 40 -7.63 -13.96 6.03
CA GLN A 40 -8.35 -14.07 7.31
C GLN A 40 -9.85 -14.15 7.10
N GLU A 41 -10.39 -13.39 6.16
CA GLU A 41 -11.83 -13.35 5.88
C GLU A 41 -12.28 -14.44 4.92
N ASN A 42 -11.33 -15.13 4.30
CA ASN A 42 -11.61 -16.14 3.25
C ASN A 42 -12.47 -15.55 2.12
N GLN A 43 -12.21 -14.30 1.76
CA GLN A 43 -12.93 -13.55 0.74
C GLN A 43 -11.98 -12.57 0.07
N SER A 44 -12.25 -12.20 -1.18
CA SER A 44 -11.55 -11.09 -1.82
C SER A 44 -11.92 -9.76 -1.16
N ILE A 45 -11.11 -8.74 -1.36
CA ILE A 45 -11.42 -7.40 -0.84
C ILE A 45 -12.76 -6.91 -1.38
N SER A 46 -13.04 -7.12 -2.69
CA SER A 46 -14.32 -6.76 -3.29
C SER A 46 -15.50 -7.45 -2.60
N GLU A 47 -15.36 -8.75 -2.31
CA GLU A 47 -16.41 -9.52 -1.64
C GLU A 47 -16.65 -9.02 -0.22
N ILE A 48 -15.60 -8.63 0.50
CA ILE A 48 -15.74 -8.07 1.84
C ILE A 48 -16.53 -6.77 1.80
N PHE A 49 -16.26 -5.88 0.83
CA PHE A 49 -17.01 -4.63 0.67
C PHE A 49 -18.48 -4.88 0.39
N VAL A 50 -18.78 -5.86 -0.46
CA VAL A 50 -20.20 -6.20 -0.80
C VAL A 50 -20.91 -6.83 0.40
N ASP A 51 -20.28 -7.79 1.07
CA ASP A 51 -20.88 -8.57 2.15
C ASP A 51 -20.96 -7.80 3.47
N LYS A 52 -19.90 -7.09 3.82
CA LYS A 52 -19.72 -6.54 5.17
C LYS A 52 -19.61 -5.03 5.21
N GLY A 53 -19.39 -4.41 4.07
CA GLY A 53 -19.32 -2.96 3.93
C GLY A 53 -17.96 -2.34 4.22
N GLU A 54 -17.82 -1.06 3.87
CA GLU A 54 -16.56 -0.33 3.99
C GLU A 54 -16.13 -0.16 5.44
N THR A 55 -17.06 0.16 6.35
CA THR A 55 -16.73 0.37 7.76
C THR A 55 -16.07 -0.87 8.37
N TYR A 56 -16.63 -2.05 8.11
CA TYR A 56 -16.04 -3.30 8.56
C TYR A 56 -14.64 -3.51 8.01
N PHE A 57 -14.47 -3.27 6.70
CA PHE A 57 -13.17 -3.43 6.06
C PHE A 57 -12.13 -2.48 6.68
N ARG A 58 -12.49 -1.22 6.93
CA ARG A 58 -11.57 -0.23 7.50
C ARG A 58 -11.14 -0.58 8.93
N GLU A 59 -12.06 -1.13 9.72
CA GLU A 59 -11.73 -1.62 11.05
C GLU A 59 -10.75 -2.79 11.00
N LYS A 60 -11.01 -3.73 10.08
CA LYS A 60 -10.13 -4.89 9.87
C LYS A 60 -8.77 -4.47 9.35
N GLU A 61 -8.75 -3.49 8.48
CA GLU A 61 -7.51 -2.94 7.92
C GLU A 61 -6.61 -2.35 9.01
N ILE A 62 -7.19 -1.59 9.94
CA ILE A 62 -6.45 -1.04 11.09
C ILE A 62 -5.92 -2.18 11.97
N GLU A 63 -6.75 -3.14 12.29
CA GLU A 63 -6.36 -4.30 13.10
C GLU A 63 -5.16 -5.04 12.51
N VAL A 64 -5.24 -5.34 11.22
CA VAL A 64 -4.17 -6.06 10.51
C VAL A 64 -2.90 -5.22 10.45
N LEU A 65 -3.02 -3.92 10.18
CA LEU A 65 -1.87 -3.02 10.13
C LEU A 65 -1.14 -2.99 11.47
N LEU A 66 -1.86 -2.80 12.57
CA LEU A 66 -1.26 -2.75 13.91
C LEU A 66 -0.56 -4.08 14.26
N ASN A 67 -1.19 -5.20 13.92
CA ASN A 67 -0.61 -6.51 14.17
C ASN A 67 0.66 -6.74 13.34
N GLN A 68 0.62 -6.42 12.05
CA GLN A 68 1.77 -6.64 11.15
C GLN A 68 2.96 -5.74 11.52
N ILE A 69 2.72 -4.52 11.95
CA ILE A 69 3.80 -3.65 12.43
C ILE A 69 4.53 -4.28 13.62
N ASN A 70 3.80 -5.00 14.47
CA ASN A 70 4.39 -5.63 15.65
C ASN A 70 5.13 -6.93 15.34
N ILE A 71 4.64 -7.72 14.38
CA ILE A 71 5.16 -9.09 14.18
C ILE A 71 6.02 -9.26 12.93
N HIS A 72 5.87 -8.41 11.91
CA HIS A 72 6.58 -8.55 10.64
C HIS A 72 7.87 -7.73 10.64
N SER A 73 8.98 -8.34 10.25
CA SER A 73 10.29 -7.68 10.28
C SER A 73 10.86 -7.36 8.89
N GLY A 74 10.19 -7.78 7.82
CA GLY A 74 10.66 -7.60 6.44
C GLY A 74 10.05 -6.39 5.75
N VAL A 75 9.55 -6.59 4.52
CA VAL A 75 8.88 -5.55 3.73
C VAL A 75 7.37 -5.68 3.93
N LEU A 76 6.74 -4.60 4.36
CA LEU A 76 5.30 -4.53 4.58
C LEU A 76 4.68 -3.55 3.59
N SER A 77 3.80 -4.04 2.72
CA SER A 77 3.02 -3.21 1.81
C SER A 77 1.64 -2.96 2.40
N LEU A 78 1.23 -1.70 2.45
CA LEU A 78 -0.08 -1.32 2.98
C LEU A 78 -1.08 -1.10 1.86
N GLY A 79 -2.33 -1.49 2.06
CA GLY A 79 -3.42 -1.10 1.17
C GLY A 79 -3.48 0.42 1.06
N GLY A 80 -3.97 0.93 -0.08
CA GLY A 80 -3.94 2.37 -0.36
C GLY A 80 -4.61 3.23 0.69
N GLY A 81 -5.68 2.75 1.30
CA GLY A 81 -6.39 3.46 2.36
C GLY A 81 -5.94 3.15 3.78
N ALA A 82 -5.03 2.20 3.96
CA ALA A 82 -4.61 1.78 5.29
C ALA A 82 -4.00 2.91 6.15
N PRO A 83 -3.22 3.84 5.58
CA PRO A 83 -2.62 4.91 6.39
C PRO A 83 -3.55 6.08 6.74
N LEU A 84 -4.83 6.04 6.34
CA LEU A 84 -5.68 7.24 6.44
C LEU A 84 -6.12 7.59 7.85
N SER A 85 -6.23 6.63 8.77
CA SER A 85 -6.67 6.92 10.13
C SER A 85 -5.53 7.46 11.00
N ASP A 86 -5.90 8.24 12.02
CA ASP A 86 -4.92 8.76 12.98
C ASP A 86 -4.19 7.63 13.71
N VAL A 87 -4.91 6.56 14.03
CA VAL A 87 -4.34 5.38 14.70
C VAL A 87 -3.26 4.74 13.83
N ALA A 88 -3.56 4.55 12.54
CA ALA A 88 -2.60 3.97 11.59
C ALA A 88 -1.37 4.87 11.43
N GLN A 89 -1.58 6.15 11.24
CA GLN A 89 -0.48 7.12 11.08
C GLN A 89 0.43 7.15 12.30
N SER A 90 -0.15 7.14 13.49
CA SER A 90 0.61 7.12 14.73
C SER A 90 1.45 5.84 14.86
N ALA A 91 0.85 4.69 14.55
CA ALA A 91 1.56 3.40 14.59
C ALA A 91 2.71 3.34 13.61
N ILE A 92 2.50 3.84 12.38
CA ILE A 92 3.55 3.88 11.36
C ILE A 92 4.71 4.76 11.82
N LYS A 93 4.42 5.94 12.33
CA LYS A 93 5.45 6.87 12.80
C LYS A 93 6.24 6.30 13.98
N LYS A 94 5.56 5.63 14.90
CA LYS A 94 6.21 5.05 16.09
C LYS A 94 6.98 3.79 15.80
N SER A 95 6.75 3.13 14.67
CA SER A 95 7.38 1.86 14.34
C SER A 95 8.91 1.99 14.15
N GLY A 96 9.37 3.15 13.75
CA GLY A 96 10.77 3.35 13.39
C GLY A 96 11.15 2.76 12.03
N SER A 97 10.18 2.20 11.30
CA SER A 97 10.41 1.64 9.96
C SER A 97 10.68 2.75 8.95
N THR A 98 11.47 2.46 7.93
CA THR A 98 11.63 3.36 6.79
C THR A 98 10.38 3.29 5.92
N VAL A 99 9.73 4.41 5.72
CA VAL A 99 8.48 4.49 4.93
C VAL A 99 8.82 5.05 3.56
N VAL A 100 8.41 4.32 2.51
CA VAL A 100 8.62 4.73 1.12
C VAL A 100 7.27 4.93 0.46
N PHE A 101 7.05 6.12 -0.07
CA PHE A 101 5.86 6.44 -0.86
C PHE A 101 6.15 6.09 -2.32
N LEU A 102 5.47 5.07 -2.83
CA LEU A 102 5.48 4.74 -4.24
C LEU A 102 4.39 5.56 -4.91
N ASP A 103 4.82 6.54 -5.71
CA ASP A 103 3.93 7.44 -6.42
C ASP A 103 3.76 6.99 -7.86
N VAL A 104 2.65 7.40 -8.44
CA VAL A 104 2.33 7.13 -9.85
C VAL A 104 1.37 8.21 -10.31
N THR A 105 1.49 8.62 -11.57
CA THR A 105 0.50 9.54 -12.17
C THR A 105 -0.74 8.76 -12.57
N LEU A 106 -1.85 9.47 -12.85
CA LEU A 106 -3.05 8.84 -13.37
C LEU A 106 -2.75 8.05 -14.64
N ALA A 107 -1.97 8.61 -15.55
CA ALA A 107 -1.58 7.95 -16.79
C ALA A 107 -0.81 6.64 -16.54
N GLY A 108 0.06 6.63 -15.54
CA GLY A 108 0.81 5.42 -15.16
C GLY A 108 -0.03 4.39 -14.42
N ALA A 109 -0.98 4.85 -13.60
CA ALA A 109 -1.84 3.96 -12.83
C ALA A 109 -2.90 3.27 -13.69
N ALA A 110 -3.47 3.97 -14.66
CA ALA A 110 -4.61 3.51 -15.45
C ALA A 110 -4.43 2.11 -16.06
N PRO A 111 -3.33 1.82 -16.78
CA PRO A 111 -3.16 0.48 -17.32
C PRO A 111 -2.89 -0.59 -16.27
N ARG A 112 -2.27 -0.22 -15.14
CA ARG A 112 -1.93 -1.17 -14.07
C ARG A 112 -3.15 -1.58 -13.25
N VAL A 113 -4.02 -0.62 -12.94
CA VAL A 113 -5.26 -0.87 -12.21
C VAL A 113 -6.30 -1.50 -13.13
N GLY A 114 -6.26 -1.17 -14.43
CA GLY A 114 -7.26 -1.59 -15.41
C GLY A 114 -8.60 -0.92 -15.17
N PHE A 115 -8.72 -0.11 -14.12
CA PHE A 115 -9.95 0.53 -13.68
C PHE A 115 -11.12 -0.45 -13.68
N ASN A 116 -10.89 -1.66 -13.18
CA ASN A 116 -11.84 -2.73 -13.27
C ASN A 116 -12.49 -3.04 -11.91
N ARG A 117 -13.25 -4.12 -11.92
CA ARG A 117 -14.09 -4.58 -10.82
C ARG A 117 -13.38 -4.99 -9.54
N ASP A 118 -12.06 -5.15 -9.55
CA ASP A 118 -11.31 -5.54 -8.34
C ASP A 118 -11.02 -4.34 -7.44
N ARG A 119 -11.45 -3.16 -7.85
CA ARG A 119 -11.31 -1.91 -7.09
C ARG A 119 -12.70 -1.28 -6.89
N PRO A 120 -13.49 -1.74 -5.91
CA PRO A 120 -14.88 -1.25 -5.75
C PRO A 120 -14.99 0.27 -5.60
N LEU A 121 -13.98 0.92 -5.00
CA LEU A 121 -13.97 2.37 -4.84
C LEU A 121 -13.77 3.13 -6.15
N LEU A 122 -13.42 2.43 -7.24
CA LEU A 122 -13.17 3.02 -8.55
C LEU A 122 -14.29 2.72 -9.55
N LEU A 123 -15.46 2.24 -9.07
CA LEU A 123 -16.61 2.00 -9.93
C LEU A 123 -17.22 3.34 -10.39
N GLY A 124 -17.87 3.33 -11.56
CA GLY A 124 -18.48 4.52 -12.16
C GLY A 124 -17.52 5.24 -13.07
N ASN A 125 -16.93 6.35 -12.65
CA ASN A 125 -15.88 7.05 -13.41
C ASN A 125 -14.52 6.77 -12.75
N PRO A 126 -13.81 5.71 -13.16
CA PRO A 126 -12.59 5.26 -12.46
C PRO A 126 -11.48 6.30 -12.43
N ARG A 127 -11.30 7.04 -13.54
CA ARG A 127 -10.24 8.05 -13.62
C ARG A 127 -10.46 9.19 -12.64
N ALA A 128 -11.69 9.73 -12.61
CA ALA A 128 -12.04 10.81 -11.71
C ALA A 128 -11.97 10.36 -10.25
N GLN A 129 -12.47 9.16 -9.97
CA GLN A 129 -12.44 8.60 -8.62
C GLN A 129 -11.01 8.37 -8.13
N TRP A 130 -10.15 7.84 -8.99
CA TRP A 130 -8.74 7.64 -8.63
C TRP A 130 -8.08 8.99 -8.29
N GLN A 131 -8.33 10.01 -9.11
CA GLN A 131 -7.76 11.34 -8.89
C GLN A 131 -8.27 11.98 -7.60
N GLU A 132 -9.56 11.82 -7.30
CA GLU A 132 -10.15 12.30 -6.03
C GLU A 132 -9.52 11.61 -4.83
N LEU A 133 -9.38 10.28 -4.89
CA LEU A 133 -8.70 9.54 -3.84
C LEU A 133 -7.28 10.04 -3.64
N MET A 134 -6.56 10.26 -4.74
CA MET A 134 -5.17 10.71 -4.68
C MET A 134 -5.05 12.11 -4.12
N ASN A 135 -5.98 13.01 -4.46
CA ASN A 135 -5.99 14.37 -3.94
C ASN A 135 -6.12 14.39 -2.41
N VAL A 136 -6.93 13.50 -1.86
CA VAL A 136 -7.12 13.38 -0.40
C VAL A 136 -5.94 12.68 0.25
N ARG A 137 -5.42 11.62 -0.37
CA ARG A 137 -4.43 10.74 0.23
C ARG A 137 -2.99 11.24 0.11
N ARG A 138 -2.67 11.98 -0.95
CA ARG A 138 -1.30 12.45 -1.21
C ARG A 138 -0.70 13.21 -0.03
N PRO A 139 -1.38 14.17 0.60
CA PRO A 139 -0.80 14.86 1.76
C PRO A 139 -0.44 13.92 2.88
N ILE A 140 -1.24 12.87 3.10
CA ILE A 140 -0.99 11.87 4.13
C ILE A 140 0.23 11.02 3.76
N TYR A 141 0.29 10.53 2.52
CA TYR A 141 1.44 9.77 2.06
C TYR A 141 2.73 10.57 2.20
N GLU A 142 2.71 11.82 1.77
CA GLU A 142 3.88 12.69 1.83
C GLU A 142 4.31 12.98 3.26
N SER A 143 3.36 13.13 4.18
CA SER A 143 3.66 13.39 5.59
C SER A 143 4.30 12.19 6.30
N LEU A 144 4.01 10.98 5.84
CA LEU A 144 4.52 9.75 6.45
C LEU A 144 5.84 9.29 5.84
N ALA A 145 6.11 9.63 4.59
CA ALA A 145 7.21 9.07 3.83
C ALA A 145 8.56 9.65 4.20
N HIS A 146 9.56 8.79 4.30
CA HIS A 146 10.97 9.17 4.36
C HIS A 146 11.56 9.32 2.95
N HIS A 147 11.04 8.54 2.00
CA HIS A 147 11.50 8.55 0.61
C HIS A 147 10.29 8.49 -0.33
N HIS A 148 10.47 9.01 -1.54
CA HIS A 148 9.43 9.14 -2.56
C HIS A 148 10.00 8.60 -3.88
N VAL A 149 9.33 7.62 -4.49
CA VAL A 149 9.75 7.01 -5.76
C VAL A 149 8.59 7.07 -6.74
N LEU A 150 8.79 7.73 -7.88
CA LEU A 150 7.80 7.76 -8.96
C LEU A 150 8.01 6.52 -9.84
N THR A 151 6.98 5.69 -9.97
CA THR A 151 7.11 4.38 -10.60
C THR A 151 6.60 4.28 -12.04
N ASP A 152 6.13 5.37 -12.63
CA ASP A 152 5.52 5.38 -13.96
C ASP A 152 6.35 4.65 -15.03
N LYS A 153 7.64 4.88 -15.03
CA LYS A 153 8.57 4.37 -16.06
C LYS A 153 9.54 3.33 -15.53
N LEU A 154 9.27 2.78 -14.35
CA LEU A 154 10.14 1.80 -13.73
C LEU A 154 9.50 0.42 -13.74
N THR A 155 10.31 -0.61 -13.99
CA THR A 155 9.91 -1.98 -13.69
C THR A 155 9.93 -2.16 -12.17
N PRO A 156 9.24 -3.19 -11.64
CA PRO A 156 9.32 -3.49 -10.20
C PRO A 156 10.76 -3.67 -9.71
N ASN A 157 11.61 -4.32 -10.50
CA ASN A 157 13.01 -4.53 -10.12
C ASN A 157 13.79 -3.21 -10.09
N GLU A 158 13.55 -2.32 -11.05
CA GLU A 158 14.19 -1.01 -11.08
C GLU A 158 13.77 -0.15 -9.88
N ALA A 159 12.49 -0.13 -9.56
CA ALA A 159 11.98 0.60 -8.40
C ALA A 159 12.56 0.03 -7.10
N ALA A 160 12.60 -1.30 -6.97
CA ALA A 160 13.19 -1.95 -5.81
C ALA A 160 14.68 -1.62 -5.66
N ALA A 161 15.42 -1.59 -6.75
CA ALA A 161 16.84 -1.23 -6.74
C ALA A 161 17.05 0.22 -6.28
N GLN A 162 16.21 1.15 -6.71
CA GLN A 162 16.24 2.53 -6.23
C GLN A 162 16.02 2.60 -4.72
N ILE A 163 15.06 1.84 -4.21
CA ILE A 163 14.78 1.82 -2.77
C ILE A 163 15.98 1.29 -1.99
N VAL A 164 16.61 0.22 -2.45
CA VAL A 164 17.83 -0.31 -1.80
C VAL A 164 18.89 0.79 -1.69
N THR A 165 19.09 1.55 -2.76
CA THR A 165 20.04 2.67 -2.76
C THR A 165 19.66 3.73 -1.71
N LEU A 166 18.37 4.04 -1.58
CA LEU A 166 17.88 5.02 -0.62
C LEU A 166 18.02 4.54 0.83
N LEU A 167 18.01 3.23 1.07
CA LEU A 167 18.18 2.65 2.40
C LEU A 167 19.62 2.64 2.88
N ALA A 168 20.54 2.78 1.97
CA ALA A 168 21.98 2.69 2.28
C ALA A 168 22.50 3.90 3.07
#